data_3c494cc9ced87b9f49aa80bdc91d895b
#
_entry.id   3c494cc9ced87b9f49aa80bdc91d895b
#
_cell.length_a   1.000
_cell.length_b   1.000
_cell.length_c   1.000
_cell.angle_alpha   90.00
_cell.angle_beta   90.00
_cell.angle_gamma   90.00
#
_symmetry.space_group_name_H-M   'P 1'
#
loop_
_entity.id
_entity.type
_entity.pdbx_description
1 polymer ?
#
loop_
_entity_poly.entity_id
_entity_poly.type
_entity_poly.pdbx_seq_one_letter_code
_entity_poly.pdbx_strand_id
1 'polypeptide(L)'
;DSIYILDEPENSLSAENQLKLKRFIEDSTRFYNCQFIISTHSPFLLKLMDAKIYDLDDTPVVTKKWTELSNVLVYYNFFKQYEEEFDKK
;
A
#
# COMPACT_ATOMS: atom_id res chain seq x y z
N ASP A 1 10.01 -15.81 -12.97
CA ASP A 1 9.69 -14.95 -14.12
C ASP A 1 8.19 -14.88 -14.38
N SER A 2 7.45 -14.45 -13.39
CA SER A 2 6.00 -14.29 -13.52
C SER A 2 5.62 -12.84 -13.30
N ILE A 3 4.63 -12.38 -14.06
CA ILE A 3 4.05 -11.05 -13.91
C ILE A 3 2.61 -11.23 -13.48
N TYR A 4 2.23 -10.59 -12.38
CA TYR A 4 0.89 -10.64 -11.85
C TYR A 4 0.28 -9.25 -11.85
N ILE A 5 -0.96 -9.16 -12.31
CA ILE A 5 -1.71 -7.90 -12.31
C ILE A 5 -2.85 -8.06 -11.30
N LEU A 6 -2.85 -7.20 -10.28
CA LEU A 6 -3.86 -7.24 -9.22
C LEU A 6 -4.62 -5.93 -9.21
N ASP A 7 -5.95 -6.01 -9.21
CA ASP A 7 -6.82 -4.84 -9.18
C ASP A 7 -7.56 -4.83 -7.84
N GLU A 8 -7.19 -3.87 -7.00
CA GLU A 8 -7.73 -3.69 -5.66
C GLU A 8 -7.82 -5.00 -4.87
N PRO A 9 -6.68 -5.70 -4.71
CA PRO A 9 -6.69 -7.00 -4.03
C PRO A 9 -7.06 -6.92 -2.56
N GLU A 10 -7.06 -5.73 -1.98
CA GLU A 10 -7.45 -5.53 -0.59
C GLU A 10 -8.95 -5.65 -0.36
N ASN A 11 -9.77 -5.60 -1.41
CA ASN A 11 -11.22 -5.66 -1.27
C ASN A 11 -11.62 -6.93 -0.53
N SER A 12 -12.46 -6.78 0.49
CA SER A 12 -12.93 -7.85 1.36
C SER A 12 -11.87 -8.43 2.32
N LEU A 13 -10.68 -7.81 2.38
CA LEU A 13 -9.65 -8.25 3.32
C LEU A 13 -9.63 -7.36 4.55
N SER A 14 -9.48 -7.98 5.72
CA SER A 14 -9.21 -7.24 6.96
C SER A 14 -7.84 -6.58 6.88
N ALA A 15 -7.60 -5.60 7.76
CA ALA A 15 -6.28 -4.95 7.83
C ALA A 15 -5.17 -5.98 8.06
N GLU A 16 -5.40 -6.95 8.93
CA GLU A 16 -4.42 -8.00 9.20
C GLU A 16 -4.12 -8.84 7.96
N ASN A 17 -5.15 -9.19 7.21
CA ASN A 17 -4.99 -9.98 5.99
C ASN A 17 -4.32 -9.16 4.88
N GLN A 18 -4.55 -7.85 4.86
CA GLN A 18 -3.82 -6.97 3.94
C GLN A 18 -2.33 -6.95 4.25
N LEU A 19 -1.96 -6.97 5.53
CA LEU A 19 -0.56 -7.06 5.93
C LEU A 19 0.06 -8.40 5.52
N LYS A 20 -0.70 -9.48 5.61
CA LYS A 20 -0.23 -10.79 5.16
C LYS A 20 -0.01 -10.81 3.65
N LEU A 21 -0.92 -10.20 2.90
CA LEU A 21 -0.78 -10.07 1.45
C LEU A 21 0.46 -9.25 1.10
N LYS A 22 0.69 -8.15 1.82
CA LYS A 22 1.87 -7.32 1.62
C LYS A 22 3.15 -8.15 1.77
N ARG A 23 3.25 -8.94 2.83
CA ARG A 23 4.43 -9.79 3.06
C ARG A 23 4.58 -10.84 1.96
N PHE A 24 3.48 -11.44 1.53
CA PHE A 24 3.51 -12.42 0.44
C PHE A 24 4.06 -11.80 -0.85
N ILE A 25 3.60 -10.60 -1.19
CA ILE A 25 4.05 -9.90 -2.40
C ILE A 25 5.54 -9.56 -2.29
N GLU A 26 5.98 -9.04 -1.15
CA GLU A 26 7.38 -8.70 -0.93
C GLU A 26 8.29 -9.93 -1.04
N ASP A 27 7.88 -11.04 -0.44
CA ASP A 27 8.64 -12.28 -0.51
C ASP A 27 8.68 -12.84 -1.93
N SER A 28 7.56 -12.76 -2.64
CA SER A 28 7.49 -13.27 -4.01
C SER A 28 8.39 -12.49 -4.96
N THR A 29 8.46 -11.18 -4.80
CA THR A 29 9.35 -10.35 -5.63
C THR A 29 10.82 -10.58 -5.26
N ARG A 30 11.08 -10.77 -3.97
CA ARG A 30 12.45 -10.90 -3.45
C ARG A 30 13.07 -12.27 -3.74
N PHE A 31 12.30 -13.34 -3.55
CA PHE A 31 12.84 -14.70 -3.57
C PHE A 31 12.47 -15.49 -4.81
N TYR A 32 11.42 -15.12 -5.52
CA TYR A 32 10.89 -15.90 -6.64
C TYR A 32 10.87 -15.14 -7.94
N ASN A 33 11.51 -13.99 -7.97
CA ASN A 33 11.64 -13.18 -9.19
C ASN A 33 10.29 -12.87 -9.85
N CYS A 34 9.27 -12.64 -9.04
CA CYS A 34 7.95 -12.24 -9.52
C CYS A 34 7.86 -10.72 -9.62
N GLN A 35 7.07 -10.25 -10.58
CA GLN A 35 6.75 -8.83 -10.72
C GLN A 35 5.25 -8.65 -10.52
N PHE A 36 4.88 -7.60 -9.79
CA PHE A 36 3.48 -7.27 -9.54
C PHE A 36 3.18 -5.87 -10.06
N ILE A 37 2.03 -5.74 -10.71
CA ILE A 37 1.45 -4.45 -11.08
C ILE A 37 0.12 -4.37 -10.35
N ILE A 38 0.01 -3.43 -9.41
CA ILE A 38 -1.11 -3.42 -8.46
C ILE A 38 -1.82 -2.07 -8.50
N SER A 39 -3.15 -2.12 -8.69
CA SER A 39 -4.01 -0.96 -8.49
C SER A 39 -4.61 -1.08 -7.09
N THR A 40 -4.40 -0.09 -6.23
CA THR A 40 -4.84 -0.21 -4.85
C THR A 40 -5.00 1.15 -4.17
N HIS A 41 -5.85 1.19 -3.15
CA HIS A 41 -5.98 2.31 -2.23
C HIS A 41 -5.55 1.94 -0.81
N SER A 42 -5.10 0.70 -0.62
CA SER A 42 -4.68 0.22 0.70
C SER A 42 -3.37 0.87 1.13
N PRO A 43 -3.33 1.53 2.30
CA PRO A 43 -2.08 2.11 2.80
C PRO A 43 -1.00 1.05 3.04
N PHE A 44 -1.40 -0.18 3.34
CA PHE A 44 -0.44 -1.28 3.52
C PHE A 44 0.23 -1.65 2.21
N LEU A 45 -0.56 -1.79 1.13
CA LEU A 45 -0.02 -2.16 -0.17
C LEU A 45 0.72 -1.01 -0.84
N LEU A 46 0.37 0.23 -0.51
CA LEU A 46 1.10 1.39 -1.01
C LEU A 46 2.47 1.53 -0.37
N LYS A 47 2.73 0.82 0.74
CA LYS A 47 4.04 0.81 1.42
C LYS A 47 4.83 -0.46 1.09
N LEU A 48 4.63 -1.05 -0.07
CA LEU A 48 5.44 -2.19 -0.50
C LEU A 48 6.90 -1.78 -0.67
N MET A 49 7.79 -2.66 -0.21
CA MET A 49 9.23 -2.44 -0.31
C MET A 49 9.67 -2.32 -1.77
N ASP A 50 10.44 -1.29 -2.06
CA ASP A 50 11.00 -1.04 -3.40
C ASP A 50 9.94 -0.84 -4.49
N ALA A 51 8.71 -0.56 -4.12
CA ALA A 51 7.66 -0.32 -5.09
C ALA A 51 7.77 1.08 -5.69
N LYS A 52 7.46 1.17 -6.97
CA LYS A 52 7.31 2.44 -7.65
C LYS A 52 5.84 2.79 -7.70
N ILE A 53 5.47 3.95 -7.18
CA ILE A 53 4.09 4.35 -7.05
C ILE A 53 3.76 5.44 -8.06
N TYR A 54 2.73 5.19 -8.88
CA TYR A 54 2.21 6.17 -9.81
C TYR A 54 0.90 6.73 -9.25
N ASP A 55 0.85 8.05 -9.08
CA ASP A 55 -0.38 8.71 -8.63
C ASP A 55 -1.18 9.09 -9.88
N LEU A 56 -2.25 8.33 -10.12
CA LEU A 56 -3.09 8.52 -11.31
C LEU A 56 -4.06 9.69 -11.15
N ASP A 57 -4.19 10.22 -9.93
CA ASP A 57 -5.07 11.37 -9.69
C ASP A 57 -4.39 12.70 -10.02
N ASP A 58 -3.08 12.68 -10.23
CA ASP A 58 -2.35 13.88 -10.64
C ASP A 58 -2.32 14.02 -12.17
N THR A 59 -2.25 15.26 -12.61
CA THR A 59 -2.15 15.58 -14.02
C THR A 59 -0.96 16.52 -14.24
N PRO A 60 0.12 16.08 -14.89
CA PRO A 60 0.34 14.73 -15.43
C PRO A 60 0.60 13.69 -14.35
N VAL A 61 0.46 12.41 -14.71
CA VAL A 61 0.77 11.31 -13.79
C VAL A 61 2.25 11.37 -13.40
N VAL A 62 2.50 11.30 -12.10
CA VAL A 62 3.86 11.38 -11.54
C VAL A 62 4.08 10.25 -10.56
N THR A 63 5.35 9.94 -10.32
CA THR A 63 5.69 9.01 -9.25
C THR A 63 5.75 9.76 -7.92
N LYS A 64 5.33 9.07 -6.86
CA LYS A 64 5.32 9.65 -5.52
C LYS A 64 5.81 8.65 -4.50
N LYS A 65 6.28 9.16 -3.37
CA LYS A 65 6.47 8.33 -2.18
C LYS A 65 5.10 8.08 -1.58
N TRP A 66 4.95 6.93 -0.90
CA TRP A 66 3.66 6.60 -0.30
C TRP A 66 3.20 7.64 0.71
N THR A 67 4.15 8.33 1.37
CA THR A 67 3.84 9.39 2.34
C THR A 67 3.31 10.67 1.69
N GLU A 68 3.41 10.79 0.39
CA GLU A 68 2.93 11.97 -0.35
C GLU A 68 1.53 11.77 -0.92
N LEU A 69 0.99 10.56 -0.86
CA LEU A 69 -0.31 10.25 -1.41
C LEU A 69 -1.42 10.78 -0.51
N SER A 70 -2.39 11.49 -1.09
CA SER A 70 -3.49 12.06 -0.32
C SER A 70 -4.26 10.99 0.44
N ASN A 71 -4.48 9.82 -0.17
CA ASN A 71 -5.21 8.73 0.46
C ASN A 71 -4.50 8.23 1.73
N VAL A 72 -3.18 8.13 1.68
CA VAL A 72 -2.38 7.71 2.84
C VAL A 72 -2.40 8.79 3.91
N LEU A 73 -2.28 10.05 3.51
CA LEU A 73 -2.27 11.17 4.45
C LEU A 73 -3.59 11.30 5.21
N VAL A 74 -4.72 10.97 4.59
CA VAL A 74 -6.00 10.96 5.27
C VAL A 74 -5.98 10.00 6.45
N TYR A 75 -5.48 8.78 6.25
CA TYR A 75 -5.34 7.80 7.33
C TYR A 75 -4.38 8.29 8.41
N TYR A 76 -3.24 8.77 8.00
CA TYR A 76 -2.23 9.25 8.94
C TYR A 76 -2.77 10.38 9.82
N ASN A 77 -3.40 11.38 9.20
CA ASN A 77 -3.91 12.53 9.93
C ASN A 77 -5.07 12.15 10.86
N PHE A 78 -5.90 11.22 10.42
CA PHE A 78 -7.00 10.73 11.25
C PHE A 78 -6.47 10.06 12.52
N PHE A 79 -5.54 9.12 12.38
CA PHE A 79 -5.00 8.41 13.52
C PHE A 79 -4.16 9.31 14.41
N LYS A 80 -3.44 10.25 13.81
CA LYS A 80 -2.65 11.21 14.59
C LYS A 80 -3.54 12.10 15.44
N GLN A 81 -4.70 12.48 14.93
CA GLN A 81 -5.66 13.30 15.68
C GLN A 81 -6.11 12.62 16.95
N TYR A 82 -6.22 11.31 16.94
CA TYR A 82 -6.71 10.51 18.06
C TYR A 82 -5.61 9.69 18.73
N GLU A 83 -4.37 10.04 18.49
CA GLU A 83 -3.20 9.28 18.97
C GLU A 83 -3.24 9.02 20.47
N GLU A 84 -3.65 10.01 21.25
CA GLU A 84 -3.70 9.89 22.70
C GLU A 84 -4.64 8.78 23.19
N GLU A 85 -5.69 8.50 22.43
CA GLU A 85 -6.63 7.43 22.80
C GLU A 85 -6.00 6.05 22.71
N PHE A 86 -5.03 5.89 21.81
CA PHE A 86 -4.31 4.63 21.64
C PHE A 86 -3.22 4.45 22.69
N ASP A 87 -2.67 5.56 23.19
CA ASP A 87 -1.57 5.53 24.15
C ASP A 87 -2.06 5.42 25.59
N LYS A 88 -3.33 5.60 25.83
CA LYS A 88 -3.90 5.46 27.17
C LYS A 88 -3.98 4.00 27.59
N LYS A 89 -3.65 3.76 28.83
CA LYS A 89 -3.70 2.42 29.42
C LYS A 89 -4.72 2.37 30.55
#